data_8d8e3fb9423837adad5bda9b926c9670
#
_entry.id   8d8e3fb9423837adad5bda9b926c9670
#
_cell.length_a   1.000
_cell.length_b   1.000
_cell.length_c   1.000
_cell.angle_alpha   90.00
_cell.angle_beta   90.00
_cell.angle_gamma   90.00
#
_symmetry.space_group_name_H-M   'P 1'
#
loop_
_entity.id
_entity.type
_entity.pdbx_description
1 polymer ?
#
loop_
_entity_poly.entity_id
_entity_poly.type
_entity_poly.pdbx_seq_one_letter_code
_entity_poly.pdbx_strand_id
1 'polypeptide(L)'
;RTVRPEEIERIRQATVRLNKLTGAPLRTATCLYTNTPDEHFVIGLHPEFPQVSLAAGFSGHGFKFASVIGEVMSDLAIKQSTEHPIDLFSPTRFRN
;
A
#
# COMPACT_ATOMS: atom_id res chain seq x y z
N ARG A 1 9.74 -5.35 -18.13
CA ARG A 1 8.27 -5.19 -18.02
C ARG A 1 7.82 -4.14 -19.02
N THR A 2 6.80 -4.43 -19.79
CA THR A 2 6.20 -3.52 -20.77
C THR A 2 4.70 -3.40 -20.46
N VAL A 3 4.16 -2.20 -20.70
CA VAL A 3 2.71 -1.97 -20.64
C VAL A 3 2.07 -2.58 -21.89
N ARG A 4 1.05 -3.40 -21.74
CA ARG A 4 0.33 -4.00 -22.85
C ARG A 4 -0.83 -3.10 -23.29
N PRO A 5 -1.18 -3.08 -24.58
CA PRO A 5 -2.28 -2.24 -25.10
C PRO A 5 -3.62 -2.50 -24.40
N GLU A 6 -3.90 -3.74 -24.02
CA GLU A 6 -5.14 -4.14 -23.34
C GLU A 6 -5.24 -3.51 -21.93
N GLU A 7 -4.11 -3.33 -21.26
CA GLU A 7 -4.06 -2.70 -19.92
C GLU A 7 -4.38 -1.21 -20.02
N ILE A 8 -3.87 -0.55 -21.07
CA ILE A 8 -4.18 0.86 -21.37
C ILE A 8 -5.68 1.02 -21.64
N GLU A 9 -6.25 0.16 -22.50
CA GLU A 9 -7.65 0.26 -22.88
C GLU A 9 -8.60 0.04 -21.69
N ARG A 10 -8.30 -0.90 -20.81
CA ARG A 10 -9.08 -1.11 -19.57
C ARG A 10 -9.12 0.15 -18.70
N ILE A 11 -7.97 0.81 -18.50
CA ILE A 11 -7.90 2.06 -17.72
C ILE A 11 -8.65 3.16 -18.45
N ARG A 12 -8.49 3.29 -19.75
CA ARG A 12 -9.19 4.28 -20.56
C ARG A 12 -10.70 4.15 -20.45
N GLN A 13 -11.25 2.93 -20.56
CA GLN A 13 -12.69 2.68 -20.40
C GLN A 13 -13.21 3.07 -19.02
N ALA A 14 -12.43 2.82 -17.96
CA ALA A 14 -12.80 3.24 -16.61
C ALA A 14 -12.78 4.77 -16.46
N THR A 15 -11.76 5.44 -17.01
CA THR A 15 -11.62 6.91 -16.90
C THR A 15 -12.64 7.67 -17.75
N VAL A 16 -13.00 7.17 -18.92
CA VAL A 16 -14.06 7.79 -19.78
C VAL A 16 -15.43 7.79 -19.07
N ARG A 17 -15.72 6.78 -18.26
CA ARG A 17 -16.95 6.74 -17.44
C ARG A 17 -16.96 7.82 -16.37
N LEU A 18 -15.80 8.17 -15.83
CA LEU A 18 -15.67 9.17 -14.75
C LEU A 18 -15.50 10.58 -15.31
N ASN A 19 -14.84 10.74 -16.45
CA ASN A 19 -14.56 12.03 -17.04
C ASN A 19 -14.53 11.94 -18.59
N LYS A 20 -15.52 12.54 -19.22
CA LYS A 20 -15.63 12.58 -20.70
C LYS A 20 -14.52 13.38 -21.40
N LEU A 21 -13.68 14.08 -20.65
CA LEU A 21 -12.56 14.89 -21.18
C LEU A 21 -11.25 14.12 -21.27
N THR A 22 -11.24 12.83 -20.95
CA THR A 22 -10.03 11.99 -21.09
C THR A 22 -9.73 11.70 -22.55
N GLY A 23 -8.54 12.10 -22.99
CA GLY A 23 -7.99 11.78 -24.32
C GLY A 23 -7.12 10.52 -24.33
N ALA A 24 -6.25 10.43 -25.34
CA ALA A 24 -5.21 9.40 -25.39
C ALA A 24 -4.21 9.57 -24.24
N PRO A 25 -3.64 8.47 -23.69
CA PRO A 25 -2.62 8.56 -22.66
C PRO A 25 -1.36 9.25 -23.19
N LEU A 26 -0.88 10.24 -22.47
CA LEU A 26 0.35 10.95 -22.82
C LEU A 26 1.60 10.14 -22.50
N ARG A 27 1.55 9.33 -21.44
CA ARG A 27 2.64 8.49 -20.97
C ARG A 27 2.10 7.30 -20.20
N THR A 28 2.76 6.16 -20.34
CA THR A 28 2.52 4.96 -19.52
C THR A 28 3.83 4.49 -18.92
N ALA A 29 3.75 3.93 -17.72
CA ALA A 29 4.90 3.34 -17.04
C ALA A 29 4.44 2.14 -16.19
N THR A 30 5.34 1.19 -15.97
CA THR A 30 5.15 0.09 -15.03
C THR A 30 5.90 0.37 -13.74
N CYS A 31 5.36 -0.09 -12.62
CA CYS A 31 6.08 -0.10 -11.35
C CYS A 31 6.04 -1.50 -10.73
N LEU A 32 6.80 -1.66 -9.64
CA LEU A 32 6.79 -2.88 -8.82
C LEU A 32 6.01 -2.59 -7.54
N TYR A 33 5.18 -3.54 -7.14
CA TYR A 33 4.54 -3.53 -5.84
C TYR A 33 5.19 -4.55 -4.92
N THR A 34 5.32 -4.21 -3.65
CA THR A 34 5.64 -5.17 -2.60
C THR A 34 4.34 -5.79 -2.13
N ASN A 35 4.03 -6.96 -2.66
CA ASN A 35 2.82 -7.69 -2.32
C ASN A 35 3.10 -8.64 -1.16
N THR A 36 2.20 -8.66 -0.20
CA THR A 36 2.10 -9.72 0.82
C THR A 36 1.22 -10.86 0.29
N PRO A 37 1.33 -12.08 0.86
CA PRO A 37 0.50 -13.21 0.43
C PRO A 37 -1.01 -12.97 0.56
N ASP A 38 -1.41 -12.20 1.57
CA ASP A 38 -2.81 -11.85 1.87
C ASP A 38 -3.20 -10.45 1.36
N GLU A 39 -2.30 -9.75 0.68
CA GLU A 39 -2.47 -8.39 0.17
C GLU A 39 -2.74 -7.32 1.25
N HIS A 40 -2.70 -7.67 2.54
CA HIS A 40 -2.76 -6.72 3.63
C HIS A 40 -1.39 -6.13 3.96
N PHE A 41 -1.38 -4.93 4.53
CA PHE A 41 -0.15 -4.24 4.92
C PHE A 41 0.61 -5.00 6.02
N VAL A 42 1.88 -4.68 6.20
CA VAL A 42 2.68 -5.08 7.37
C VAL A 42 2.98 -3.82 8.16
N ILE A 43 2.36 -3.66 9.32
CA ILE A 43 2.53 -2.49 10.18
C ILE A 43 2.67 -2.97 11.64
N GLY A 44 3.69 -2.48 12.32
CA GLY A 44 3.92 -2.81 13.72
C GLY A 44 5.37 -2.68 14.14
N LEU A 45 5.67 -3.06 15.36
CA LEU A 45 7.05 -3.15 15.84
C LEU A 45 7.72 -4.42 15.32
N HIS A 46 9.03 -4.33 15.07
CA HIS A 46 9.81 -5.51 14.70
C HIS A 46 9.83 -6.50 15.88
N PRO A 47 9.54 -7.80 15.66
CA PRO A 47 9.33 -8.76 16.76
C PRO A 47 10.59 -9.03 17.61
N GLU A 48 11.79 -8.85 17.04
CA GLU A 48 13.05 -9.05 17.73
C GLU A 48 13.74 -7.73 18.12
N PHE A 49 13.37 -6.63 17.46
CA PHE A 49 13.96 -5.31 17.67
C PHE A 49 12.85 -4.28 17.86
N PRO A 50 12.23 -4.20 19.05
CA PRO A 50 11.04 -3.37 19.28
C PRO A 50 11.29 -1.87 19.10
N GLN A 51 12.54 -1.42 19.05
CA GLN A 51 12.89 -0.03 18.69
C GLN A 51 12.74 0.25 17.19
N VAL A 52 12.49 -0.78 16.35
CA VAL A 52 12.26 -0.66 14.92
C VAL A 52 10.76 -0.80 14.64
N SER A 53 10.15 0.22 14.09
CA SER A 53 8.79 0.18 13.58
C SER A 53 8.78 -0.11 12.07
N LEU A 54 7.86 -0.93 11.62
CA LEU A 54 7.75 -1.40 10.24
C LEU A 54 6.46 -0.88 9.59
N ALA A 55 6.58 -0.42 8.35
CA ALA A 55 5.47 -0.16 7.46
C ALA A 55 5.84 -0.62 6.05
N ALA A 56 5.28 -1.73 5.59
CA ALA A 56 5.66 -2.37 4.33
C ALA A 56 4.48 -3.15 3.71
N GLY A 57 4.72 -3.77 2.55
CA GLY A 57 3.75 -4.67 1.94
C GLY A 57 2.43 -4.00 1.55
N PHE A 58 2.48 -2.78 1.02
CA PHE A 58 1.28 -2.00 0.70
C PHE A 58 0.51 -2.51 -0.53
N SER A 59 1.00 -3.54 -1.20
CA SER A 59 0.30 -4.33 -2.21
C SER A 59 -0.38 -3.50 -3.32
N GLY A 60 0.18 -2.34 -3.65
CA GLY A 60 -0.30 -1.44 -4.71
C GLY A 60 -1.49 -0.55 -4.34
N HIS A 61 -1.97 -0.56 -3.08
CA HIS A 61 -3.16 0.23 -2.67
C HIS A 61 -2.99 1.05 -1.39
N GLY A 62 -1.75 1.23 -0.90
CA GLY A 62 -1.47 1.93 0.36
C GLY A 62 -1.56 3.45 0.31
N PHE A 63 -1.45 4.09 -0.86
CA PHE A 63 -1.32 5.55 -0.97
C PHE A 63 -2.47 6.32 -0.28
N LYS A 64 -3.70 5.87 -0.43
CA LYS A 64 -4.88 6.49 0.20
C LYS A 64 -4.87 6.45 1.73
N PHE A 65 -4.03 5.62 2.34
CA PHE A 65 -3.90 5.49 3.79
C PHE A 65 -2.69 6.24 4.37
N ALA A 66 -1.96 7.00 3.56
CA ALA A 66 -0.69 7.62 3.95
C ALA A 66 -0.80 8.46 5.24
N SER A 67 -1.89 9.21 5.42
CA SER A 67 -2.10 10.04 6.62
C SER A 67 -2.24 9.21 7.89
N VAL A 68 -3.14 8.21 7.89
CA VAL A 68 -3.36 7.37 9.07
C VAL A 68 -2.15 6.47 9.36
N ILE A 69 -1.45 6.00 8.33
CA ILE A 69 -0.21 5.24 8.51
C ILE A 69 0.88 6.12 9.10
N GLY A 70 0.98 7.39 8.69
CA GLY A 70 1.89 8.35 9.29
C GLY A 70 1.63 8.55 10.78
N GLU A 71 0.37 8.65 11.19
CA GLU A 71 -0.03 8.75 12.59
C GLU A 71 0.35 7.47 13.37
N VAL A 72 -0.01 6.30 12.86
CA VAL A 72 0.36 5.00 13.46
C VAL A 72 1.87 4.88 13.63
N MET A 73 2.64 5.21 12.59
CA MET A 73 4.11 5.12 12.65
C MET A 73 4.72 6.10 13.65
N SER A 74 4.15 7.30 13.77
CA SER A 74 4.55 8.27 14.80
C SER A 74 4.29 7.73 16.21
N ASP A 75 3.10 7.16 16.44
CA ASP A 75 2.75 6.54 17.71
C ASP A 75 3.70 5.39 18.06
N LEU A 76 3.94 4.48 17.12
CA LEU A 76 4.85 3.35 17.33
C LEU A 76 6.29 3.80 17.60
N ALA A 77 6.76 4.85 16.93
CA ALA A 77 8.10 5.38 17.13
C ALA A 77 8.29 6.08 18.49
N ILE A 78 7.26 6.77 18.97
CA ILE A 78 7.34 7.60 20.20
C ILE A 78 6.88 6.81 21.43
N LYS A 79 5.75 6.10 21.30
CA LYS A 79 5.06 5.44 22.43
C LYS A 79 5.21 3.92 22.42
N GLN A 80 5.73 3.33 21.33
CA GLN A 80 5.76 1.89 21.07
C GLN A 80 4.37 1.21 21.07
N SER A 81 3.32 2.00 20.93
CA SER A 81 1.93 1.54 20.88
C SER A 81 1.08 2.56 20.12
N THR A 82 -0.07 2.14 19.62
CA THR A 82 -1.07 3.01 18.97
C THR A 82 -2.47 2.56 19.41
N GLU A 83 -3.42 3.48 19.40
CA GLU A 83 -4.84 3.18 19.61
C GLU A 83 -5.56 2.67 18.36
N HIS A 84 -4.91 2.80 17.19
CA HIS A 84 -5.45 2.27 15.96
C HIS A 84 -5.45 0.73 15.95
N PRO A 85 -6.49 0.07 15.44
CA PRO A 85 -6.58 -1.40 15.37
C PRO A 85 -5.67 -1.93 14.24
N ILE A 86 -4.41 -2.21 14.55
CA ILE A 86 -3.41 -2.69 13.59
C ILE A 86 -3.11 -4.20 13.69
N ASP A 87 -3.86 -4.96 14.47
CA ASP A 87 -3.62 -6.40 14.70
C ASP A 87 -3.63 -7.21 13.40
N LEU A 88 -4.52 -6.87 12.46
CA LEU A 88 -4.58 -7.46 11.13
C LEU A 88 -3.25 -7.32 10.36
N PHE A 89 -2.48 -6.29 10.67
CA PHE A 89 -1.25 -5.94 9.96
C PHE A 89 0.02 -6.43 10.68
N SER A 90 -0.13 -7.23 11.73
CA SER A 90 0.99 -7.72 12.54
C SER A 90 2.12 -8.29 11.69
N PRO A 91 3.39 -7.88 11.92
CA PRO A 91 4.55 -8.46 11.25
C PRO A 91 4.73 -9.96 11.50
N THR A 92 4.14 -10.49 12.57
CA THR A 92 4.27 -11.91 12.95
C THR A 92 3.17 -12.80 12.40
N ARG A 93 2.15 -12.27 11.72
CA ARG A 93 0.99 -13.04 11.23
C ARG A 93 1.32 -14.15 10.23
N PHE A 94 2.51 -14.12 9.62
CA PHE A 94 3.00 -15.14 8.69
C PHE A 94 3.94 -16.17 9.35
N ARG A 95 4.21 -16.03 10.65
CA ARG A 95 4.97 -17.05 11.38
C ARG A 95 4.04 -18.21 11.75
N ASN A 96 4.30 -19.34 11.16
CA ASN A 96 3.72 -20.63 11.56
C ASN A 96 4.45 -21.15 12.79
#